data_fec054124c4b9c239f1f6d0c8b384950
#
_entry.id   fec054124c4b9c239f1f6d0c8b384950
#
_cell.length_a   1.000
_cell.length_b   1.000
_cell.length_c   1.000
_cell.angle_alpha   90.00
_cell.angle_beta   90.00
_cell.angle_gamma   90.00
#
_symmetry.space_group_name_H-M   'P 1'
#
loop_
_entity.id
_entity.type
_entity.pdbx_description
1 polymer ?
#
loop_
_entity_poly.entity_id
_entity_poly.type
_entity_poly.pdbx_seq_one_letter_code
_entity_poly.pdbx_strand_id
1 'polypeptide(L)'
;MKKGIKVLLIILGVIIILGLIFFAVDYSRVQKQDFENEYNYENNDVSDTNEKEQEALEELPSDYPMEQAIKDGCVVISYNAVFNKSKLDSFIANTSANNENRQSDFMRIVQYTIEGDPIITDLEYREDLGYILTYDNTRDAFGADTKVTTYDDIPAEIYSIDLVEDENFINIELTLQGDIDYDSDSTKEYKPMTVASYPKETETYDTAPSFIGKVTEVNEKTLLVNSEDKNIGDAVWVDVEDTSQYAVGDKIEVFYTGIVLESYPCQIYEIDVRKIEE
;
A
#
# COMPACT_ATOMS: atom_id res chain seq x y z
N MET A 1 63.64 4.75 23.34
CA MET A 1 62.55 3.96 23.94
C MET A 1 61.15 4.59 23.88
N LYS A 2 60.96 5.90 24.11
CA LYS A 2 59.61 6.52 24.17
C LYS A 2 58.81 6.59 22.84
N LYS A 3 59.45 6.63 21.65
CA LYS A 3 58.76 6.68 20.34
C LYS A 3 58.14 5.32 19.92
N GLY A 4 58.83 4.21 20.18
CA GLY A 4 58.33 2.87 19.82
C GLY A 4 57.07 2.45 20.60
N ILE A 5 56.97 2.82 21.87
CA ILE A 5 55.82 2.52 22.73
C ILE A 5 54.56 3.29 22.24
N LYS A 6 54.71 4.55 21.79
CA LYS A 6 53.58 5.30 21.25
C LYS A 6 53.02 4.71 19.96
N VAL A 7 53.90 4.25 19.07
CA VAL A 7 53.50 3.59 17.82
C VAL A 7 52.79 2.27 18.11
N LEU A 8 53.31 1.48 19.08
CA LEU A 8 52.68 0.23 19.47
C LEU A 8 51.26 0.43 20.06
N LEU A 9 51.07 1.46 20.88
CA LEU A 9 49.77 1.80 21.46
C LEU A 9 48.75 2.28 20.38
N ILE A 10 49.20 3.01 19.37
CA ILE A 10 48.34 3.44 18.25
C ILE A 10 47.90 2.21 17.43
N ILE A 11 48.82 1.31 17.11
CA ILE A 11 48.51 0.08 16.38
C ILE A 11 47.53 -0.79 17.17
N LEU A 12 47.73 -0.94 18.48
CA LEU A 12 46.83 -1.69 19.35
C LEU A 12 45.41 -1.06 19.38
N GLY A 13 45.33 0.28 19.46
CA GLY A 13 44.06 1.02 19.41
C GLY A 13 43.31 0.82 18.08
N VAL A 14 44.01 0.84 16.95
CA VAL A 14 43.41 0.59 15.63
C VAL A 14 42.89 -0.87 15.53
N ILE A 15 43.64 -1.84 16.03
CA ILE A 15 43.22 -3.26 16.04
C ILE A 15 41.91 -3.45 16.87
N ILE A 16 41.84 -2.79 18.04
CA ILE A 16 40.65 -2.86 18.91
C ILE A 16 39.42 -2.23 18.19
N ILE A 17 39.61 -1.05 17.57
CA ILE A 17 38.54 -0.38 16.84
C ILE A 17 38.02 -1.24 15.66
N LEU A 18 38.94 -1.84 14.88
CA LEU A 18 38.57 -2.75 13.79
C LEU A 18 37.89 -3.99 14.29
N GLY A 19 38.31 -4.54 15.43
CA GLY A 19 37.67 -5.66 16.10
C GLY A 19 36.23 -5.34 16.55
N LEU A 20 36.00 -4.16 17.11
CA LEU A 20 34.65 -3.71 17.51
C LEU A 20 33.75 -3.46 16.32
N ILE A 21 34.26 -2.89 15.22
CA ILE A 21 33.51 -2.72 13.99
C ILE A 21 33.12 -4.08 13.40
N PHE A 22 34.07 -5.03 13.35
CA PHE A 22 33.80 -6.38 12.85
C PHE A 22 32.75 -7.10 13.70
N PHE A 23 32.86 -7.00 15.03
CA PHE A 23 31.89 -7.57 15.96
C PHE A 23 30.50 -6.95 15.82
N ALA A 24 30.42 -5.63 15.63
CA ALA A 24 29.14 -4.94 15.42
C ALA A 24 28.48 -5.34 14.09
N VAL A 25 29.25 -5.53 13.02
CA VAL A 25 28.75 -6.00 11.71
C VAL A 25 28.30 -7.45 11.79
N ASP A 26 29.05 -8.30 12.49
CA ASP A 26 28.69 -9.72 12.65
C ASP A 26 27.45 -9.89 13.55
N TYR A 27 27.38 -9.08 14.63
CA TYR A 27 26.19 -9.06 15.51
C TYR A 27 24.94 -8.61 14.78
N SER A 28 25.01 -7.58 13.93
CA SER A 28 23.87 -7.13 13.12
C SER A 28 23.48 -8.16 12.04
N ARG A 29 24.44 -8.93 11.49
CA ARG A 29 24.16 -10.04 10.58
C ARG A 29 23.45 -11.21 11.27
N VAL A 30 23.90 -11.59 12.47
CA VAL A 30 23.27 -12.65 13.26
C VAL A 30 21.85 -12.26 13.63
N GLN A 31 21.60 -11.04 14.08
CA GLN A 31 20.26 -10.53 14.41
C GLN A 31 19.35 -10.56 13.18
N LYS A 32 19.84 -10.16 12.01
CA LYS A 32 19.08 -10.19 10.76
C LYS A 32 18.75 -11.62 10.32
N GLN A 33 19.69 -12.54 10.48
CA GLN A 33 19.52 -13.95 10.10
C GLN A 33 18.61 -14.69 11.09
N ASP A 34 18.66 -14.36 12.38
CA ASP A 34 17.72 -14.88 13.40
C ASP A 34 16.30 -14.35 13.13
N PHE A 35 16.14 -13.09 12.77
CA PHE A 35 14.88 -12.48 12.37
C PHE A 35 14.28 -13.15 11.11
N GLU A 36 15.09 -13.35 10.05
CA GLU A 36 14.64 -14.04 8.83
C GLU A 36 14.29 -15.51 9.07
N ASN A 37 14.98 -16.20 10.00
CA ASN A 37 14.69 -17.59 10.37
C ASN A 37 13.45 -17.70 11.26
N GLU A 38 13.22 -16.77 12.17
CA GLU A 38 12.04 -16.73 13.04
C GLU A 38 10.78 -16.41 12.20
N TYR A 39 10.89 -15.46 11.26
CA TYR A 39 9.84 -15.11 10.31
C TYR A 39 9.41 -16.30 9.41
N ASN A 40 10.37 -17.16 9.00
CA ASN A 40 10.08 -18.33 8.19
C ASN A 40 9.59 -19.54 9.00
N TYR A 41 9.74 -19.58 10.34
CA TYR A 41 9.35 -20.72 11.16
C TYR A 41 7.91 -20.61 11.68
N GLU A 42 7.39 -19.39 11.92
CA GLU A 42 6.02 -19.18 12.41
C GLU A 42 4.97 -19.21 11.29
N ASN A 43 5.34 -18.99 10.02
CA ASN A 43 4.40 -19.00 8.90
C ASN A 43 3.95 -20.40 8.42
N ASN A 44 4.38 -21.49 9.08
CA ASN A 44 4.03 -22.85 8.65
C ASN A 44 2.84 -23.49 9.37
N ASP A 45 2.13 -22.79 10.26
CA ASP A 45 1.05 -23.41 11.03
C ASP A 45 -0.12 -22.47 11.35
N VAL A 46 -0.69 -21.81 10.33
CA VAL A 46 -2.03 -21.19 10.43
C VAL A 46 -2.86 -21.55 9.21
N SER A 47 -3.92 -22.28 9.49
CA SER A 47 -5.01 -22.78 8.66
C SER A 47 -5.48 -21.85 7.55
N ASP A 48 -5.46 -22.37 6.33
CA ASP A 48 -6.42 -22.31 5.24
C ASP A 48 -7.54 -21.26 5.38
N THR A 49 -7.19 -20.00 5.12
CA THR A 49 -8.07 -18.98 4.62
C THR A 49 -7.40 -18.37 3.40
N ASN A 50 -8.14 -18.25 2.28
CA ASN A 50 -7.71 -17.71 0.98
C ASN A 50 -7.18 -16.27 1.06
N GLU A 51 -6.16 -16.00 1.84
CA GLU A 51 -5.36 -14.78 1.75
C GLU A 51 -4.33 -14.99 0.66
N LYS A 52 -4.54 -14.34 -0.47
CA LYS A 52 -3.55 -14.18 -1.52
C LYS A 52 -2.32 -13.57 -0.84
N GLU A 53 -1.21 -14.33 -0.76
CA GLU A 53 0.05 -13.86 -0.19
C GLU A 53 0.41 -12.53 -0.85
N GLN A 54 0.58 -11.47 -0.06
CA GLN A 54 0.78 -10.14 -0.61
C GLN A 54 2.20 -10.02 -1.14
N GLU A 55 2.33 -9.65 -2.41
CA GLU A 55 3.61 -9.48 -3.08
C GLU A 55 4.48 -8.43 -2.36
N ALA A 56 5.77 -8.72 -2.19
CA ALA A 56 6.70 -7.80 -1.54
C ALA A 56 6.84 -6.49 -2.34
N LEU A 57 7.13 -5.37 -1.66
CA LEU A 57 7.20 -4.05 -2.30
C LEU A 57 8.20 -4.00 -3.48
N GLU A 58 9.33 -4.67 -3.34
CA GLU A 58 10.37 -4.75 -4.38
C GLU A 58 9.99 -5.59 -5.60
N GLU A 59 8.98 -6.46 -5.48
CA GLU A 59 8.49 -7.33 -6.56
C GLU A 59 7.39 -6.66 -7.37
N LEU A 60 6.74 -5.62 -6.82
CA LEU A 60 5.71 -4.87 -7.52
C LEU A 60 6.27 -4.15 -8.76
N PRO A 61 5.51 -4.05 -9.85
CA PRO A 61 5.91 -3.32 -11.04
C PRO A 61 6.33 -1.87 -10.75
N SER A 62 7.25 -1.35 -11.53
CA SER A 62 7.73 0.04 -11.37
C SER A 62 6.65 1.08 -11.61
N ASP A 63 5.67 0.78 -12.44
CA ASP A 63 4.52 1.62 -12.78
C ASP A 63 3.27 1.27 -11.97
N TYR A 64 3.23 0.09 -11.34
CA TYR A 64 2.14 -0.49 -10.53
C TYR A 64 0.78 0.20 -10.78
N PRO A 65 0.09 -0.13 -11.87
CA PRO A 65 -1.06 0.61 -12.33
C PRO A 65 -2.25 0.50 -11.37
N MET A 66 -3.09 1.55 -11.35
CA MET A 66 -4.21 1.69 -10.41
C MET A 66 -5.17 0.49 -10.47
N GLU A 67 -5.52 0.05 -11.66
CA GLU A 67 -6.39 -1.10 -11.90
C GLU A 67 -5.82 -2.39 -11.31
N GLN A 68 -4.49 -2.56 -11.36
CA GLN A 68 -3.82 -3.71 -10.74
C GLN A 68 -3.87 -3.62 -9.21
N ALA A 69 -3.56 -2.45 -8.63
CA ALA A 69 -3.64 -2.23 -7.19
C ALA A 69 -5.06 -2.49 -6.63
N ILE A 70 -6.10 -2.09 -7.39
CA ILE A 70 -7.50 -2.38 -7.02
C ILE A 70 -7.77 -3.90 -7.03
N LYS A 71 -7.32 -4.61 -8.09
CA LYS A 71 -7.45 -6.08 -8.21
C LYS A 71 -6.72 -6.83 -7.11
N ASP A 72 -5.58 -6.33 -6.67
CA ASP A 72 -4.77 -6.92 -5.60
C ASP A 72 -5.37 -6.67 -4.21
N GLY A 73 -6.47 -5.91 -4.13
CA GLY A 73 -7.17 -5.63 -2.87
C GLY A 73 -6.52 -4.54 -2.02
N CYS A 74 -5.64 -3.72 -2.60
CA CYS A 74 -5.10 -2.56 -1.93
C CYS A 74 -6.20 -1.51 -1.69
N VAL A 75 -6.09 -0.74 -0.62
CA VAL A 75 -6.82 0.53 -0.49
C VAL A 75 -6.20 1.50 -1.47
N VAL A 76 -6.94 1.87 -2.51
CA VAL A 76 -6.41 2.75 -3.56
C VAL A 76 -7.02 4.13 -3.43
N ILE A 77 -6.16 5.14 -3.32
CA ILE A 77 -6.56 6.55 -3.24
C ILE A 77 -6.14 7.23 -4.55
N SER A 78 -7.12 7.67 -5.32
CA SER A 78 -6.93 8.47 -6.52
C SER A 78 -7.44 9.90 -6.30
N TYR A 79 -7.29 10.74 -7.30
CA TYR A 79 -7.75 12.14 -7.25
C TYR A 79 -9.26 12.27 -6.94
N ASN A 80 -10.09 11.34 -7.40
CA ASN A 80 -11.55 11.41 -7.32
C ASN A 80 -12.22 10.23 -6.64
N ALA A 81 -11.47 9.19 -6.26
CA ALA A 81 -12.04 7.97 -5.70
C ALA A 81 -11.13 7.28 -4.68
N VAL A 82 -11.75 6.60 -3.71
CA VAL A 82 -11.10 5.62 -2.83
C VAL A 82 -11.73 4.27 -3.10
N PHE A 83 -10.91 3.29 -3.49
CA PHE A 83 -11.33 1.90 -3.75
C PHE A 83 -10.97 1.00 -2.58
N ASN A 84 -11.74 -0.09 -2.44
CA ASN A 84 -11.58 -1.07 -1.36
C ASN A 84 -11.66 -0.44 0.03
N LYS A 85 -12.58 0.54 0.21
CA LYS A 85 -12.76 1.29 1.46
C LYS A 85 -13.06 0.37 2.64
N SER A 86 -13.80 -0.73 2.41
CA SER A 86 -14.10 -1.74 3.43
C SER A 86 -12.84 -2.41 3.99
N LYS A 87 -11.75 -2.52 3.21
CA LYS A 87 -10.46 -3.03 3.71
C LYS A 87 -9.85 -2.08 4.74
N LEU A 88 -9.89 -0.77 4.48
CA LEU A 88 -9.48 0.25 5.44
C LEU A 88 -10.33 0.21 6.72
N ASP A 89 -11.67 0.13 6.56
CA ASP A 89 -12.58 0.10 7.69
C ASP A 89 -12.37 -1.15 8.55
N SER A 90 -12.13 -2.30 7.90
CA SER A 90 -11.83 -3.57 8.58
C SER A 90 -10.51 -3.50 9.34
N PHE A 91 -9.45 -2.98 8.72
CA PHE A 91 -8.15 -2.79 9.37
C PHE A 91 -8.29 -1.91 10.62
N ILE A 92 -8.97 -0.75 10.51
CA ILE A 92 -9.21 0.14 11.66
C ILE A 92 -10.03 -0.61 12.74
N ALA A 93 -11.10 -1.32 12.35
CA ALA A 93 -11.92 -2.05 13.31
C ALA A 93 -11.13 -3.15 14.04
N ASN A 94 -10.20 -3.81 13.36
CA ASN A 94 -9.38 -4.88 13.92
C ASN A 94 -8.28 -4.36 14.84
N THR A 95 -7.70 -3.18 14.55
CA THR A 95 -6.41 -2.77 15.13
C THR A 95 -6.49 -1.50 15.99
N SER A 96 -7.58 -0.71 15.92
CA SER A 96 -7.68 0.54 16.70
C SER A 96 -7.81 0.31 18.21
N ALA A 97 -7.46 1.31 19.01
CA ALA A 97 -7.56 1.27 20.47
C ALA A 97 -9.00 1.09 20.99
N ASN A 98 -10.00 1.38 20.16
CA ASN A 98 -11.41 1.18 20.48
C ASN A 98 -11.82 -0.30 20.50
N ASN A 99 -11.00 -1.19 19.97
CA ASN A 99 -11.19 -2.63 19.99
C ASN A 99 -10.39 -3.25 21.14
N GLU A 100 -11.09 -3.78 22.15
CA GLU A 100 -10.44 -4.49 23.28
C GLU A 100 -9.77 -5.81 22.85
N ASN A 101 -10.14 -6.36 21.70
CA ASN A 101 -9.61 -7.61 21.15
C ASN A 101 -8.95 -7.32 19.79
N ARG A 102 -7.92 -6.47 19.81
CA ARG A 102 -7.12 -6.19 18.61
C ARG A 102 -6.53 -7.48 18.05
N GLN A 103 -6.44 -7.55 16.74
CA GLN A 103 -5.89 -8.71 16.02
C GLN A 103 -4.84 -8.22 15.03
N SER A 104 -3.79 -9.03 14.84
CA SER A 104 -2.80 -8.76 13.80
C SER A 104 -3.50 -8.66 12.44
N ASP A 105 -3.17 -7.63 11.69
CA ASP A 105 -3.75 -7.35 10.37
C ASP A 105 -2.76 -6.56 9.52
N PHE A 106 -2.95 -6.60 8.20
CA PHE A 106 -2.12 -5.93 7.22
C PHE A 106 -2.98 -5.15 6.22
N MET A 107 -2.53 -3.96 5.86
CA MET A 107 -3.17 -3.12 4.86
C MET A 107 -2.11 -2.44 3.99
N ARG A 108 -2.26 -2.55 2.66
CA ARG A 108 -1.51 -1.74 1.69
C ARG A 108 -2.40 -0.63 1.18
N ILE A 109 -1.89 0.60 1.24
CA ILE A 109 -2.50 1.78 0.63
C ILE A 109 -1.63 2.18 -0.56
N VAL A 110 -2.26 2.39 -1.72
CA VAL A 110 -1.60 2.94 -2.90
C VAL A 110 -2.25 4.26 -3.25
N GLN A 111 -1.51 5.34 -3.09
CA GLN A 111 -1.97 6.69 -3.42
C GLN A 111 -1.31 7.15 -4.72
N TYR A 112 -2.13 7.55 -5.69
CA TYR A 112 -1.63 8.01 -6.99
C TYR A 112 -1.47 9.54 -6.99
N THR A 113 -0.30 9.99 -7.47
CA THR A 113 -0.07 11.42 -7.74
C THR A 113 -0.94 11.89 -8.91
N ILE A 114 -0.96 13.20 -9.17
CA ILE A 114 -1.70 13.75 -10.32
C ILE A 114 -1.09 13.35 -11.66
N GLU A 115 0.18 12.94 -11.67
CA GLU A 115 0.89 12.39 -12.82
C GLU A 115 0.60 10.89 -13.02
N GLY A 116 0.01 10.23 -12.01
CA GLY A 116 -0.32 8.81 -12.01
C GLY A 116 0.74 7.91 -11.37
N ASP A 117 1.76 8.48 -10.74
CA ASP A 117 2.81 7.71 -10.08
C ASP A 117 2.32 7.14 -8.73
N PRO A 118 2.56 5.86 -8.42
CA PRO A 118 2.13 5.26 -7.16
C PRO A 118 3.07 5.58 -6.01
N ILE A 119 2.50 6.01 -4.89
CA ILE A 119 3.12 6.07 -3.58
C ILE A 119 2.47 4.98 -2.74
N ILE A 120 3.29 4.07 -2.21
CA ILE A 120 2.80 2.87 -1.51
C ILE A 120 3.08 2.99 -0.03
N THR A 121 2.09 2.67 0.78
CA THR A 121 2.22 2.62 2.23
C THR A 121 1.70 1.27 2.73
N ASP A 122 2.58 0.48 3.32
CA ASP A 122 2.23 -0.74 4.03
C ASP A 122 2.08 -0.42 5.52
N LEU A 123 0.95 -0.76 6.08
CA LEU A 123 0.69 -0.65 7.52
C LEU A 123 0.33 -2.02 8.05
N GLU A 124 1.18 -2.55 8.90
CA GLU A 124 1.00 -3.80 9.62
C GLU A 124 0.73 -3.50 11.09
N TYR A 125 -0.21 -4.22 11.68
CA TYR A 125 -0.40 -4.26 13.13
C TYR A 125 -0.10 -5.66 13.63
N ARG A 126 0.74 -5.76 14.65
CA ARG A 126 1.08 -7.01 15.33
C ARG A 126 0.77 -6.86 16.81
N GLU A 127 0.08 -7.84 17.37
CA GLU A 127 -0.35 -7.81 18.78
C GLU A 127 0.83 -7.67 19.76
N ASP A 128 1.99 -8.23 19.42
CA ASP A 128 3.21 -8.25 20.25
C ASP A 128 4.14 -7.05 20.02
N LEU A 129 4.02 -6.32 18.90
CA LEU A 129 4.95 -5.25 18.52
C LEU A 129 4.30 -3.87 18.39
N GLY A 130 2.99 -3.81 18.09
CA GLY A 130 2.31 -2.59 17.71
C GLY A 130 2.25 -2.41 16.18
N TYR A 131 2.39 -1.17 15.70
CA TYR A 131 2.31 -0.87 14.28
C TYR A 131 3.69 -0.80 13.63
N ILE A 132 3.77 -1.28 12.40
CA ILE A 132 4.91 -1.14 11.50
C ILE A 132 4.41 -0.41 10.27
N LEU A 133 5.03 0.72 9.94
CA LEU A 133 4.69 1.56 8.80
C LEU A 133 5.85 1.57 7.82
N THR A 134 5.64 1.08 6.59
CA THR A 134 6.62 1.17 5.51
C THR A 134 6.06 2.08 4.41
N TYR A 135 6.78 3.15 4.12
CA TYR A 135 6.45 4.13 3.11
C TYR A 135 7.42 4.01 1.93
N ASP A 136 6.92 3.82 0.73
CA ASP A 136 7.69 3.70 -0.51
C ASP A 136 7.21 4.74 -1.54
N ASN A 137 8.03 5.75 -1.79
CA ASN A 137 7.83 6.72 -2.86
C ASN A 137 8.86 6.59 -3.98
N THR A 138 9.50 5.43 -4.12
CA THR A 138 10.56 5.23 -5.14
C THR A 138 10.04 5.26 -6.57
N ARG A 139 8.72 5.12 -6.75
CA ARG A 139 8.03 5.13 -8.05
C ARG A 139 7.54 6.51 -8.46
N ASP A 140 7.63 7.51 -7.57
CA ASP A 140 7.31 8.91 -7.88
C ASP A 140 8.44 9.55 -8.69
N ALA A 141 8.25 9.70 -9.99
CA ALA A 141 9.24 10.25 -10.92
C ALA A 141 9.57 11.73 -10.66
N PHE A 142 8.68 12.46 -9.98
CA PHE A 142 8.82 13.88 -9.67
C PHE A 142 9.11 14.14 -8.18
N GLY A 143 9.11 13.08 -7.36
CA GLY A 143 9.39 13.15 -5.94
C GLY A 143 10.83 13.54 -5.64
N ALA A 144 11.01 14.39 -4.62
CA ALA A 144 12.33 14.64 -4.04
C ALA A 144 12.65 13.55 -3.00
N ASP A 145 13.92 13.11 -2.96
CA ASP A 145 14.40 12.14 -1.96
C ASP A 145 13.60 10.82 -1.93
N THR A 146 13.35 10.24 -3.12
CA THR A 146 12.63 8.97 -3.25
C THR A 146 13.37 7.82 -2.56
N LYS A 147 12.66 7.11 -1.66
CA LYS A 147 13.23 6.01 -0.86
C LYS A 147 12.14 5.16 -0.24
N VAL A 148 12.51 3.98 0.18
CA VAL A 148 11.72 3.19 1.13
C VAL A 148 12.12 3.59 2.55
N THR A 149 11.15 3.87 3.40
CA THR A 149 11.35 4.21 4.82
C THR A 149 10.44 3.35 5.68
N THR A 150 11.01 2.63 6.64
CA THR A 150 10.26 1.81 7.59
C THR A 150 10.36 2.40 9.00
N TYR A 151 9.23 2.49 9.68
CA TYR A 151 9.08 2.83 11.08
C TYR A 151 8.54 1.58 11.79
N ASP A 152 9.35 0.95 12.61
CA ASP A 152 9.08 -0.33 13.30
C ASP A 152 8.99 -0.21 14.84
N ASP A 153 9.03 1.01 15.37
CA ASP A 153 8.92 1.32 16.81
C ASP A 153 7.69 2.22 17.06
N ILE A 154 6.49 1.70 16.72
CA ILE A 154 5.21 2.41 16.88
C ILE A 154 4.33 1.61 17.86
N PRO A 155 4.53 1.76 19.19
CA PRO A 155 3.87 0.92 20.19
C PRO A 155 2.36 1.18 20.25
N ALA A 156 1.58 0.10 20.29
CA ALA A 156 0.12 0.13 20.31
C ALA A 156 -0.48 0.72 21.61
N GLU A 157 0.29 0.83 22.66
CA GLU A 157 -0.11 1.50 23.91
C GLU A 157 -0.10 3.04 23.75
N ILE A 158 0.66 3.54 22.78
CA ILE A 158 0.82 4.96 22.52
C ILE A 158 0.02 5.40 21.30
N TYR A 159 -0.10 4.52 20.30
CA TYR A 159 -0.73 4.84 19.03
C TYR A 159 -1.98 4.01 18.74
N SER A 160 -2.92 4.64 18.04
CA SER A 160 -4.09 3.99 17.44
C SER A 160 -4.27 4.49 16.02
N ILE A 161 -4.70 3.61 15.13
CA ILE A 161 -5.13 4.04 13.80
C ILE A 161 -6.56 4.59 13.86
N ASP A 162 -6.77 5.77 13.29
CA ASP A 162 -8.06 6.45 13.25
C ASP A 162 -8.24 7.23 11.95
N LEU A 163 -9.50 7.56 11.63
CA LEU A 163 -9.84 8.56 10.61
C LEU A 163 -10.03 9.91 11.28
N VAL A 164 -9.18 10.87 10.93
CA VAL A 164 -9.23 12.23 11.46
C VAL A 164 -9.67 13.19 10.38
N GLU A 165 -10.80 13.86 10.61
CA GLU A 165 -11.33 14.84 9.67
C GLU A 165 -10.82 16.24 9.99
N ASP A 166 -10.28 16.92 8.99
CA ASP A 166 -10.05 18.35 9.01
C ASP A 166 -11.09 19.13 8.15
N GLU A 167 -10.81 20.36 7.75
CA GLU A 167 -11.76 21.15 6.97
C GLU A 167 -12.06 20.53 5.59
N ASN A 168 -11.06 19.96 4.91
CA ASN A 168 -11.15 19.55 3.51
C ASN A 168 -10.83 18.05 3.30
N PHE A 169 -10.14 17.41 4.24
CA PHE A 169 -9.60 16.07 4.08
C PHE A 169 -10.08 15.10 5.17
N ILE A 170 -10.06 13.83 4.82
CA ILE A 170 -10.07 12.71 5.75
C ILE A 170 -8.65 12.17 5.76
N ASN A 171 -8.02 12.18 6.95
CA ASN A 171 -6.68 11.71 7.17
C ASN A 171 -6.74 10.33 7.84
N ILE A 172 -6.00 9.38 7.30
CA ILE A 172 -5.73 8.09 7.94
C ILE A 172 -4.50 8.33 8.80
N GLU A 173 -4.66 8.31 10.13
CA GLU A 173 -3.60 8.71 11.06
C GLU A 173 -3.36 7.67 12.15
N LEU A 174 -2.10 7.49 12.50
CA LEU A 174 -1.70 6.93 13.79
C LEU A 174 -1.74 8.06 14.82
N THR A 175 -2.83 8.11 15.58
CA THR A 175 -3.13 9.12 16.60
C THR A 175 -2.55 8.71 17.95
N LEU A 176 -2.30 9.68 18.83
CA LEU A 176 -1.80 9.39 20.18
C LEU A 176 -2.96 8.99 21.10
N GLN A 177 -2.74 7.96 21.94
CA GLN A 177 -3.69 7.47 22.92
C GLN A 177 -3.58 8.23 24.23
N GLY A 178 -4.72 8.77 24.73
CA GLY A 178 -4.83 9.40 26.06
C GLY A 178 -4.02 10.68 26.25
N ASP A 179 -3.99 11.18 27.47
CA ASP A 179 -3.08 12.25 27.89
C ASP A 179 -1.70 11.62 28.11
N ILE A 180 -0.88 11.59 27.08
CA ILE A 180 0.52 11.19 27.23
C ILE A 180 1.18 12.30 28.05
N ASP A 181 1.40 12.02 29.32
CA ASP A 181 2.15 12.90 30.21
C ASP A 181 3.61 12.92 29.67
N TYR A 182 3.94 13.97 28.96
CA TYR A 182 5.30 14.18 28.47
C TYR A 182 6.19 14.37 29.70
N ASP A 183 6.73 13.26 30.22
CA ASP A 183 7.79 13.34 31.18
C ASP A 183 8.92 14.17 30.53
N SER A 184 9.17 15.35 31.10
CA SER A 184 10.09 16.34 30.58
C SER A 184 11.54 15.82 30.44
N ASP A 185 11.80 14.59 30.83
CA ASP A 185 13.08 13.89 30.76
C ASP A 185 13.11 12.80 29.66
N SER A 186 11.98 12.54 28.93
CA SER A 186 11.99 11.58 27.82
C SER A 186 12.56 12.24 26.56
N THR A 187 13.60 11.62 26.00
CA THR A 187 14.23 12.04 24.72
C THR A 187 13.37 11.69 23.49
N LYS A 188 12.25 10.96 23.66
CA LYS A 188 11.31 10.59 22.62
C LYS A 188 10.14 11.58 22.59
N GLU A 189 10.00 12.32 21.52
CA GLU A 189 8.83 13.15 21.22
C GLU A 189 7.86 12.32 20.36
N TYR A 190 6.70 11.96 20.92
CA TYR A 190 5.65 11.28 20.17
C TYR A 190 4.77 12.29 19.45
N LYS A 191 4.46 12.03 18.16
CA LYS A 191 3.60 12.89 17.34
C LYS A 191 2.64 12.02 16.51
N PRO A 192 1.43 12.51 16.21
CA PRO A 192 0.59 11.84 15.22
C PRO A 192 1.33 11.65 13.89
N MET A 193 1.05 10.55 13.21
CA MET A 193 1.66 10.22 11.93
C MET A 193 0.55 10.05 10.89
N THR A 194 0.52 10.90 9.88
CA THR A 194 -0.39 10.75 8.75
C THR A 194 0.12 9.61 7.86
N VAL A 195 -0.70 8.60 7.67
CA VAL A 195 -0.43 7.43 6.82
C VAL A 195 -0.81 7.73 5.37
N ALA A 196 -2.00 8.30 5.17
CA ALA A 196 -2.50 8.76 3.88
C ALA A 196 -3.64 9.76 4.10
N SER A 197 -4.06 10.47 3.03
CA SER A 197 -5.21 11.38 3.11
C SER A 197 -5.95 11.46 1.78
N TYR A 198 -7.25 11.78 1.84
CA TYR A 198 -8.08 12.02 0.67
C TYR A 198 -9.12 13.11 0.94
N PRO A 199 -9.57 13.87 -0.10
CA PRO A 199 -10.60 14.90 0.07
C PRO A 199 -11.92 14.33 0.57
N LYS A 200 -12.66 15.05 1.40
CA LYS A 200 -13.98 14.63 1.94
C LYS A 200 -15.02 14.35 0.87
N GLU A 201 -14.94 15.07 -0.24
CA GLU A 201 -15.87 14.95 -1.37
C GLU A 201 -15.55 13.73 -2.27
N THR A 202 -14.50 12.97 -1.94
CA THR A 202 -14.07 11.82 -2.73
C THR A 202 -15.09 10.69 -2.66
N GLU A 203 -15.46 10.14 -3.80
CA GLU A 203 -16.33 8.96 -3.87
C GLU A 203 -15.60 7.71 -3.33
N THR A 204 -16.34 6.85 -2.65
CA THR A 204 -15.77 5.62 -2.07
C THR A 204 -16.44 4.40 -2.65
N TYR A 205 -15.63 3.41 -3.04
CA TYR A 205 -16.08 2.17 -3.68
C TYR A 205 -15.51 0.94 -2.97
N ASP A 206 -16.37 -0.03 -2.66
CA ASP A 206 -15.97 -1.39 -2.30
C ASP A 206 -15.99 -2.31 -3.51
N THR A 207 -16.79 -1.95 -4.49
CA THR A 207 -16.81 -2.56 -5.81
C THR A 207 -16.65 -1.45 -6.83
N ALA A 208 -15.70 -1.60 -7.74
CA ALA A 208 -15.46 -0.60 -8.78
C ALA A 208 -16.75 -0.30 -9.57
N PRO A 209 -16.96 0.93 -10.03
CA PRO A 209 -18.09 1.25 -10.89
C PRO A 209 -18.07 0.36 -12.14
N SER A 210 -19.24 -0.02 -12.62
CA SER A 210 -19.38 -0.83 -13.83
C SER A 210 -20.48 -0.32 -14.74
N PHE A 211 -20.40 -0.70 -16.00
CA PHE A 211 -21.49 -0.54 -16.95
C PHE A 211 -21.70 -1.83 -17.75
N ILE A 212 -22.90 -1.99 -18.26
CA ILE A 212 -23.25 -3.10 -19.15
C ILE A 212 -23.26 -2.58 -20.58
N GLY A 213 -22.66 -3.35 -21.48
CA GLY A 213 -22.64 -3.01 -22.90
C GLY A 213 -22.62 -4.23 -23.79
N LYS A 214 -22.75 -3.97 -25.10
CA LYS A 214 -22.72 -4.99 -26.14
C LYS A 214 -21.49 -4.82 -27.00
N VAL A 215 -20.72 -5.89 -27.20
CA VAL A 215 -19.56 -5.90 -28.09
C VAL A 215 -20.00 -5.67 -29.52
N THR A 216 -19.47 -4.64 -30.18
CA THR A 216 -19.77 -4.31 -31.58
C THR A 216 -18.61 -4.55 -32.50
N GLU A 217 -17.36 -4.56 -31.97
CA GLU A 217 -16.14 -4.87 -32.71
C GLU A 217 -15.15 -5.58 -31.77
N VAL A 218 -14.37 -6.53 -32.32
CA VAL A 218 -13.29 -7.24 -31.61
C VAL A 218 -12.02 -7.02 -32.40
N ASN A 219 -11.05 -6.36 -31.81
CA ASN A 219 -9.72 -6.13 -32.37
C ASN A 219 -8.67 -7.01 -31.68
N GLU A 220 -7.39 -6.78 -31.96
CA GLU A 220 -6.29 -7.62 -31.46
C GLU A 220 -6.19 -7.59 -29.92
N LYS A 221 -6.41 -6.43 -29.29
CA LYS A 221 -6.34 -6.23 -27.84
C LYS A 221 -7.49 -5.42 -27.27
N THR A 222 -8.45 -4.99 -28.08
CA THR A 222 -9.51 -4.08 -27.69
C THR A 222 -10.86 -4.56 -28.16
N LEU A 223 -11.88 -4.23 -27.40
CA LEU A 223 -13.29 -4.38 -27.78
C LEU A 223 -13.89 -2.99 -27.98
N LEU A 224 -14.68 -2.83 -29.04
CA LEU A 224 -15.59 -1.69 -29.12
C LEU A 224 -16.93 -2.11 -28.51
N VAL A 225 -17.34 -1.39 -27.47
CA VAL A 225 -18.53 -1.71 -26.69
C VAL A 225 -19.55 -0.60 -26.84
N ASN A 226 -20.76 -0.95 -27.20
CA ASN A 226 -21.90 -0.04 -27.18
C ASN A 226 -22.53 -0.09 -25.77
N SER A 227 -22.44 1.03 -25.05
CA SER A 227 -23.01 1.19 -23.70
C SER A 227 -24.33 1.95 -23.77
N GLU A 228 -25.27 1.57 -22.91
CA GLU A 228 -26.50 2.34 -22.68
C GLU A 228 -26.36 3.38 -21.56
N ASP A 229 -25.23 3.38 -20.86
CA ASP A 229 -24.93 4.34 -19.78
C ASP A 229 -24.53 5.69 -20.38
N LYS A 230 -25.33 6.71 -20.11
CA LYS A 230 -25.11 8.08 -20.63
C LYS A 230 -23.89 8.77 -20.05
N ASN A 231 -23.42 8.34 -18.88
CA ASN A 231 -22.23 8.92 -18.24
C ASN A 231 -20.94 8.42 -18.92
N ILE A 232 -21.00 7.23 -19.53
CA ILE A 232 -19.88 6.62 -20.26
C ILE A 232 -19.91 7.02 -21.72
N GLY A 233 -21.10 7.15 -22.32
CA GLY A 233 -21.30 7.35 -23.73
C GLY A 233 -21.69 6.05 -24.46
N ASP A 234 -22.04 6.19 -25.73
CA ASP A 234 -22.60 5.10 -26.54
C ASP A 234 -21.55 4.21 -27.22
N ALA A 235 -20.29 4.61 -27.22
CA ALA A 235 -19.19 3.85 -27.82
C ALA A 235 -17.92 3.97 -26.95
N VAL A 236 -17.41 2.83 -26.49
CA VAL A 236 -16.30 2.73 -25.52
C VAL A 236 -15.26 1.75 -26.04
N TRP A 237 -13.99 2.17 -26.06
CA TRP A 237 -12.86 1.24 -26.20
C TRP A 237 -12.54 0.64 -24.85
N VAL A 238 -12.46 -0.70 -24.82
CA VAL A 238 -12.14 -1.50 -23.63
C VAL A 238 -10.97 -2.40 -23.99
N ASP A 239 -9.86 -2.26 -23.30
CA ASP A 239 -8.70 -3.12 -23.47
C ASP A 239 -8.96 -4.46 -22.76
N VAL A 240 -8.48 -5.56 -23.32
CA VAL A 240 -8.57 -6.89 -22.73
C VAL A 240 -7.32 -7.71 -23.07
N GLU A 241 -6.88 -8.54 -22.14
CA GLU A 241 -5.68 -9.37 -22.33
C GLU A 241 -5.88 -10.41 -23.44
N ASP A 242 -7.08 -11.03 -23.50
CA ASP A 242 -7.41 -12.08 -24.45
C ASP A 242 -8.78 -11.82 -25.10
N THR A 243 -8.74 -11.28 -26.31
CA THR A 243 -9.96 -11.00 -27.10
C THR A 243 -10.62 -12.25 -27.67
N SER A 244 -9.93 -13.40 -27.69
CA SER A 244 -10.47 -14.66 -28.22
C SER A 244 -11.70 -15.19 -27.46
N GLN A 245 -11.87 -14.71 -26.23
CA GLN A 245 -13.01 -15.04 -25.36
C GLN A 245 -14.29 -14.29 -25.75
N TYR A 246 -14.21 -13.26 -26.59
CA TYR A 246 -15.33 -12.38 -26.92
C TYR A 246 -15.70 -12.45 -28.40
N ALA A 247 -16.98 -12.23 -28.67
CA ALA A 247 -17.52 -12.14 -30.02
C ALA A 247 -18.44 -10.93 -30.16
N VAL A 248 -18.56 -10.43 -31.38
CA VAL A 248 -19.54 -9.39 -31.72
C VAL A 248 -20.95 -9.89 -31.36
N GLY A 249 -21.62 -9.08 -30.57
CA GLY A 249 -22.95 -9.40 -30.04
C GLY A 249 -22.97 -9.87 -28.58
N ASP A 250 -21.83 -10.22 -28.01
CA ASP A 250 -21.74 -10.58 -26.59
C ASP A 250 -22.18 -9.41 -25.71
N LYS A 251 -22.90 -9.72 -24.65
CA LYS A 251 -23.23 -8.79 -23.57
C LYS A 251 -22.17 -8.93 -22.48
N ILE A 252 -21.57 -7.81 -22.09
CA ILE A 252 -20.51 -7.78 -21.09
C ILE A 252 -20.80 -6.75 -20.02
N GLU A 253 -20.27 -6.96 -18.83
CA GLU A 253 -20.13 -5.99 -17.75
C GLU A 253 -18.66 -5.59 -17.66
N VAL A 254 -18.39 -4.28 -17.68
CA VAL A 254 -17.06 -3.69 -17.64
C VAL A 254 -16.92 -2.92 -16.34
N PHE A 255 -15.99 -3.32 -15.50
CA PHE A 255 -15.60 -2.61 -14.28
C PHE A 255 -14.43 -1.69 -14.61
N TYR A 256 -14.45 -0.46 -14.14
CA TYR A 256 -13.45 0.55 -14.47
C TYR A 256 -13.14 1.48 -13.29
N THR A 257 -12.11 2.31 -13.42
CA THR A 257 -11.63 3.20 -12.34
C THR A 257 -12.51 4.43 -12.07
N GLY A 258 -13.65 4.56 -12.74
CA GLY A 258 -14.49 5.77 -12.68
C GLY A 258 -13.98 6.91 -13.60
N ILE A 259 -12.80 6.76 -14.20
CA ILE A 259 -12.23 7.75 -15.11
C ILE A 259 -12.68 7.45 -16.54
N VAL A 260 -13.25 8.44 -17.20
CA VAL A 260 -13.66 8.40 -18.61
C VAL A 260 -12.91 9.48 -19.36
N LEU A 261 -12.11 9.10 -20.36
CA LEU A 261 -11.38 10.04 -21.20
C LEU A 261 -12.30 10.57 -22.30
N GLU A 262 -12.39 11.89 -22.42
CA GLU A 262 -13.23 12.58 -23.42
C GLU A 262 -12.63 12.39 -24.83
N SER A 263 -13.06 11.32 -25.52
CA SER A 263 -12.77 11.03 -26.92
C SER A 263 -14.01 10.39 -27.57
N TYR A 264 -13.99 10.14 -28.86
CA TYR A 264 -15.03 9.34 -29.52
C TYR A 264 -14.41 8.30 -30.47
N PRO A 265 -14.62 7.00 -30.20
CA PRO A 265 -15.18 6.40 -28.99
C PRO A 265 -14.42 6.84 -27.74
N CYS A 266 -15.09 6.89 -26.57
CA CYS A 266 -14.40 7.20 -25.32
C CYS A 266 -13.48 6.07 -24.88
N GLN A 267 -12.58 6.37 -23.98
CA GLN A 267 -11.62 5.42 -23.40
C GLN A 267 -11.80 5.43 -21.88
N ILE A 268 -11.54 4.29 -21.27
CA ILE A 268 -11.60 4.10 -19.82
C ILE A 268 -10.36 3.34 -19.37
N TYR A 269 -10.12 3.30 -18.07
CA TYR A 269 -9.15 2.40 -17.46
C TYR A 269 -9.94 1.24 -16.85
N GLU A 270 -10.01 0.10 -17.56
CA GLU A 270 -10.76 -1.06 -17.13
C GLU A 270 -10.02 -1.83 -16.03
N ILE A 271 -10.81 -2.35 -15.07
CA ILE A 271 -10.33 -3.20 -13.98
C ILE A 271 -10.62 -4.66 -14.32
N ASP A 272 -11.83 -4.95 -14.80
CA ASP A 272 -12.27 -6.32 -15.10
C ASP A 272 -13.36 -6.29 -16.16
N VAL A 273 -13.45 -7.35 -16.98
CA VAL A 273 -14.45 -7.50 -18.02
C VAL A 273 -15.07 -8.89 -17.94
N ARG A 274 -16.38 -8.96 -17.75
CA ARG A 274 -17.12 -10.22 -17.57
C ARG A 274 -18.20 -10.41 -18.61
N LYS A 275 -18.26 -11.59 -19.22
CA LYS A 275 -19.41 -11.96 -20.04
C LYS A 275 -20.63 -12.17 -19.16
N ILE A 276 -21.77 -11.68 -19.62
CA ILE A 276 -23.07 -11.95 -19.00
C ILE A 276 -23.69 -13.11 -19.78
N GLU A 277 -23.82 -14.24 -19.12
CA GLU A 277 -24.56 -15.38 -19.68
C GLU A 277 -26.07 -15.06 -19.69
N GLU A 278 -26.75 -15.32 -20.82
CA GLU A 278 -28.19 -15.14 -20.95
C GLU A 278 -29.01 -16.26 -20.27
#